data_9a40e1b0902ac19b6781275d52844fda
#
_entry.id   9a40e1b0902ac19b6781275d52844fda
#
_cell.length_a   1.000
_cell.length_b   1.000
_cell.length_c   1.000
_cell.angle_alpha   90.00
_cell.angle_beta   90.00
_cell.angle_gamma   90.00
#
_symmetry.space_group_name_H-M   'P 1'
#
loop_
_entity.id
_entity.type
_entity.pdbx_description
1 polymer ?
#
loop_
_entity_poly.entity_id
_entity_poly.type
_entity_poly.pdbx_seq_one_letter_code
_entity_poly.pdbx_strand_id
1 'polypeptide(L)'
;KGSFNMTHGATLGGHAVQHAIQRAGIDAAEVEDVIMGCATPEGATGANIARQIALKAGLPISVSGLTVNRFCSSGLQTIALAAQRIIAGEGQVYVAGGVESISCVQQEMNTHMLQDLALAKMKPEIYWNMLQTAEQVAKRYKIGRDRMDEYGAASQQKACAAAAAGKFDDEIAPITVTAGVYDKTMGLITKQVTVSRDEGLREGTTVEGISGVRPALPGGLISAGNASQFSDGAGACVVMDEALAEKKGLKPLGRFLGFAVAGCEPDEMGIG
;
A
#
# COMPACT_ATOMS: atom_id res chain seq x y z
N LYS A 1 -16.24 0.84 -0.31
CA LYS A 1 -16.28 2.26 0.07
C LYS A 1 -15.07 2.93 -0.56
N GLY A 2 -15.14 4.24 -0.82
CA GLY A 2 -14.10 4.98 -1.51
C GLY A 2 -14.24 4.90 -3.03
N SER A 3 -13.58 5.84 -3.73
CA SER A 3 -13.76 6.03 -5.17
C SER A 3 -13.10 4.96 -6.03
N PHE A 4 -12.13 4.20 -5.48
CA PHE A 4 -11.46 3.10 -6.20
C PHE A 4 -12.17 1.74 -6.07
N ASN A 5 -13.39 1.70 -5.54
CA ASN A 5 -14.12 0.48 -5.22
C ASN A 5 -14.49 -0.42 -6.42
N MET A 6 -14.24 0.04 -7.64
CA MET A 6 -14.40 -0.72 -8.89
C MET A 6 -13.14 -0.63 -9.78
N THR A 7 -12.01 -0.20 -9.22
CA THR A 7 -10.80 0.05 -10.01
C THR A 7 -9.83 -1.12 -9.90
N HIS A 8 -9.50 -1.70 -11.05
CA HIS A 8 -8.54 -2.80 -11.17
C HIS A 8 -7.11 -2.34 -10.79
N GLY A 9 -6.36 -3.20 -10.11
CA GLY A 9 -5.00 -2.90 -9.66
C GLY A 9 -4.05 -2.47 -10.78
N ALA A 10 -4.17 -3.07 -11.98
CA ALA A 10 -3.38 -2.64 -13.12
C ALA A 10 -3.64 -1.19 -13.55
N THR A 11 -4.85 -0.68 -13.36
CA THR A 11 -5.17 0.73 -13.64
C THR A 11 -4.54 1.66 -12.61
N LEU A 12 -4.65 1.34 -11.32
CA LEU A 12 -4.03 2.12 -10.26
C LEU A 12 -2.51 2.14 -10.38
N GLY A 13 -1.89 0.95 -10.46
CA GLY A 13 -0.45 0.81 -10.56
C GLY A 13 0.10 1.39 -11.87
N GLY A 14 -0.58 1.18 -13.00
CA GLY A 14 -0.19 1.74 -14.30
C GLY A 14 -0.15 3.26 -14.28
N HIS A 15 -1.14 3.90 -13.67
CA HIS A 15 -1.16 5.35 -13.47
C HIS A 15 0.02 5.84 -12.62
N ALA A 16 0.27 5.19 -11.48
CA ALA A 16 1.38 5.55 -10.60
C ALA A 16 2.75 5.40 -11.30
N VAL A 17 2.98 4.29 -12.02
CA VAL A 17 4.22 4.01 -12.75
C VAL A 17 4.43 5.03 -13.89
N GLN A 18 3.38 5.32 -14.66
CA GLN A 18 3.45 6.32 -15.73
C GLN A 18 3.88 7.69 -15.20
N HIS A 19 3.27 8.15 -14.11
CA HIS A 19 3.62 9.42 -13.49
C HIS A 19 5.02 9.41 -12.86
N ALA A 20 5.46 8.30 -12.26
CA ALA A 20 6.82 8.17 -11.73
C ALA A 20 7.88 8.33 -12.83
N ILE A 21 7.69 7.69 -13.99
CA ILE A 21 8.59 7.79 -15.14
C ILE A 21 8.59 9.21 -15.71
N GLN A 22 7.42 9.81 -15.90
CA GLN A 22 7.28 11.19 -16.40
C GLN A 22 7.99 12.20 -15.48
N ARG A 23 7.78 12.09 -14.18
CA ARG A 23 8.39 12.98 -13.18
C ARG A 23 9.90 12.76 -13.04
N ALA A 24 10.38 11.55 -13.24
CA ALA A 24 11.80 11.24 -13.27
C ALA A 24 12.49 11.77 -14.54
N GLY A 25 11.74 12.09 -15.60
CA GLY A 25 12.29 12.62 -16.85
C GLY A 25 13.10 11.61 -17.64
N ILE A 26 12.74 10.31 -17.55
CA ILE A 26 13.40 9.23 -18.26
C ILE A 26 12.52 8.67 -19.38
N ASP A 27 13.15 8.01 -20.37
CA ASP A 27 12.42 7.25 -21.38
C ASP A 27 11.91 5.92 -20.76
N ALA A 28 10.66 5.57 -21.06
CA ALA A 28 10.09 4.31 -20.62
C ALA A 28 10.87 3.08 -21.12
N ALA A 29 11.56 3.20 -22.26
CA ALA A 29 12.41 2.14 -22.82
C ALA A 29 13.72 1.90 -22.03
N GLU A 30 14.09 2.82 -21.14
CA GLU A 30 15.26 2.65 -20.28
C GLU A 30 14.97 1.76 -19.07
N VAL A 31 13.69 1.55 -18.74
CA VAL A 31 13.27 0.72 -17.61
C VAL A 31 13.50 -0.75 -17.94
N GLU A 32 14.27 -1.44 -17.11
CA GLU A 32 14.59 -2.85 -17.31
C GLU A 32 13.53 -3.78 -16.69
N ASP A 33 13.01 -3.38 -15.52
CA ASP A 33 11.99 -4.16 -14.82
C ASP A 33 11.08 -3.25 -13.97
N VAL A 34 9.82 -3.64 -13.85
CA VAL A 34 8.84 -3.04 -12.94
C VAL A 34 8.62 -4.00 -11.78
N ILE A 35 9.07 -3.62 -10.58
CA ILE A 35 8.96 -4.44 -9.37
C ILE A 35 7.85 -3.87 -8.49
N MET A 36 6.73 -4.59 -8.39
CA MET A 36 5.56 -4.12 -7.62
C MET A 36 5.29 -5.02 -6.45
N GLY A 37 5.12 -4.41 -5.28
CA GLY A 37 4.62 -5.05 -4.09
C GLY A 37 3.10 -5.22 -4.15
N CYS A 38 2.61 -6.38 -3.74
CA CYS A 38 1.19 -6.64 -3.58
C CYS A 38 0.99 -7.66 -2.45
N ALA A 39 0.24 -7.29 -1.43
CA ALA A 39 -0.03 -8.14 -0.27
C ALA A 39 -1.07 -9.21 -0.56
N THR A 40 -2.00 -8.92 -1.46
CA THR A 40 -3.10 -9.81 -1.86
C THR A 40 -3.08 -10.01 -3.38
N PRO A 41 -2.15 -10.81 -3.92
CA PRO A 41 -2.00 -10.99 -5.37
C PRO A 41 -3.08 -11.95 -5.93
N GLU A 42 -4.34 -11.59 -5.78
CA GLU A 42 -5.53 -12.34 -6.22
C GLU A 42 -6.52 -11.43 -6.95
N GLY A 43 -7.41 -11.98 -7.74
CA GLY A 43 -8.48 -11.25 -8.42
C GLY A 43 -7.95 -10.04 -9.20
N ALA A 44 -8.41 -8.84 -8.86
CA ALA A 44 -8.05 -7.58 -9.51
C ALA A 44 -6.58 -7.16 -9.31
N THR A 45 -5.84 -7.83 -8.44
CA THR A 45 -4.40 -7.66 -8.24
C THR A 45 -3.63 -8.98 -8.46
N GLY A 46 -4.31 -9.97 -9.06
CA GLY A 46 -3.81 -11.32 -9.24
C GLY A 46 -2.82 -11.51 -10.38
N ALA A 47 -2.40 -12.76 -10.52
CA ALA A 47 -1.33 -13.18 -11.43
C ALA A 47 -0.04 -12.38 -11.19
N ASN A 48 0.73 -12.07 -12.24
CA ASN A 48 1.84 -11.12 -12.13
C ASN A 48 1.32 -9.71 -12.39
N ILE A 49 0.79 -9.06 -11.37
CA ILE A 49 0.20 -7.72 -11.49
C ILE A 49 1.25 -6.69 -11.94
N ALA A 50 2.52 -6.85 -11.57
CA ALA A 50 3.59 -5.95 -11.99
C ALA A 50 3.75 -5.92 -13.52
N ARG A 51 3.64 -7.07 -14.19
CA ARG A 51 3.68 -7.12 -15.65
C ARG A 51 2.48 -6.44 -16.29
N GLN A 52 1.29 -6.63 -15.72
CA GLN A 52 0.08 -5.95 -16.20
C GLN A 52 0.19 -4.43 -16.03
N ILE A 53 0.76 -3.98 -14.92
CA ILE A 53 1.03 -2.58 -14.60
C ILE A 53 2.01 -1.98 -15.61
N ALA A 54 3.13 -2.66 -15.91
CA ALA A 54 4.11 -2.21 -16.89
C ALA A 54 3.46 -1.94 -18.26
N LEU A 55 2.67 -2.88 -18.76
CA LEU A 55 1.95 -2.74 -20.03
C LEU A 55 0.87 -1.65 -19.96
N LYS A 56 0.15 -1.57 -18.87
CA LYS A 56 -0.89 -0.55 -18.65
C LYS A 56 -0.32 0.86 -18.57
N ALA A 57 0.88 1.01 -18.04
CA ALA A 57 1.61 2.28 -17.99
C ALA A 57 2.18 2.70 -19.35
N GLY A 58 2.09 1.84 -20.37
CA GLY A 58 2.59 2.11 -21.73
C GLY A 58 4.08 1.82 -21.92
N LEU A 59 4.71 1.03 -21.04
CA LEU A 59 6.09 0.62 -21.21
C LEU A 59 6.22 -0.37 -22.37
N PRO A 60 7.38 -0.41 -23.05
CA PRO A 60 7.66 -1.39 -24.11
C PRO A 60 7.48 -2.84 -23.65
N ILE A 61 7.16 -3.71 -24.57
CA ILE A 61 6.97 -5.15 -24.31
C ILE A 61 8.24 -5.84 -23.79
N SER A 62 9.40 -5.24 -24.02
CA SER A 62 10.70 -5.71 -23.52
C SER A 62 10.87 -5.52 -22.00
N VAL A 63 10.13 -4.59 -21.39
CA VAL A 63 10.21 -4.31 -19.94
C VAL A 63 9.52 -5.45 -19.17
N SER A 64 10.25 -6.13 -18.32
CA SER A 64 9.73 -7.21 -17.48
C SER A 64 8.89 -6.70 -16.31
N GLY A 65 8.30 -7.62 -15.55
CA GLY A 65 7.54 -7.30 -14.34
C GLY A 65 7.68 -8.39 -13.29
N LEU A 66 7.94 -8.00 -12.04
CA LEU A 66 8.06 -8.89 -10.89
C LEU A 66 7.09 -8.45 -9.79
N THR A 67 6.23 -9.35 -9.35
CA THR A 67 5.36 -9.12 -8.19
C THR A 67 5.97 -9.74 -6.95
N VAL A 68 6.03 -8.95 -5.87
CA VAL A 68 6.65 -9.35 -4.60
C VAL A 68 5.63 -9.23 -3.47
N ASN A 69 5.61 -10.21 -2.58
CA ASN A 69 4.77 -10.16 -1.39
C ASN A 69 5.60 -10.32 -0.11
N ARG A 70 5.58 -9.26 0.69
CA ARG A 70 5.97 -9.21 2.11
C ARG A 70 4.91 -8.40 2.87
N PHE A 71 3.65 -8.66 2.56
CA PHE A 71 2.49 -7.93 3.09
C PHE A 71 2.69 -6.40 3.05
N CYS A 72 2.44 -5.70 4.14
CA CYS A 72 2.50 -4.23 4.20
C CYS A 72 3.89 -3.64 3.90
N SER A 73 4.98 -4.41 3.99
CA SER A 73 6.33 -3.95 3.65
C SER A 73 6.75 -4.28 2.21
N SER A 74 5.83 -4.81 1.38
CA SER A 74 6.14 -5.18 0.00
C SER A 74 6.69 -4.03 -0.83
N GLY A 75 6.12 -2.82 -0.69
CA GLY A 75 6.60 -1.64 -1.42
C GLY A 75 8.02 -1.23 -1.04
N LEU A 76 8.39 -1.31 0.24
CA LEU A 76 9.76 -1.07 0.68
C LEU A 76 10.71 -2.17 0.17
N GLN A 77 10.25 -3.43 0.16
CA GLN A 77 11.01 -4.56 -0.38
C GLN A 77 11.31 -4.38 -1.87
N THR A 78 10.40 -3.82 -2.66
CA THR A 78 10.63 -3.59 -4.09
C THR A 78 11.72 -2.56 -4.34
N ILE A 79 11.77 -1.48 -3.55
CA ILE A 79 12.85 -0.49 -3.60
C ILE A 79 14.20 -1.14 -3.27
N ALA A 80 14.23 -1.97 -2.23
CA ALA A 80 15.45 -2.68 -1.84
C ALA A 80 15.92 -3.64 -2.94
N LEU A 81 15.02 -4.40 -3.56
CA LEU A 81 15.36 -5.31 -4.66
C LEU A 81 15.90 -4.55 -5.87
N ALA A 82 15.27 -3.45 -6.27
CA ALA A 82 15.74 -2.61 -7.37
C ALA A 82 17.16 -2.08 -7.08
N ALA A 83 17.39 -1.52 -5.88
CA ALA A 83 18.70 -1.02 -5.49
C ALA A 83 19.76 -2.13 -5.43
N GLN A 84 19.41 -3.30 -4.89
CA GLN A 84 20.32 -4.45 -4.81
C GLN A 84 20.71 -4.98 -6.20
N ARG A 85 19.79 -5.00 -7.17
CA ARG A 85 20.08 -5.39 -8.56
C ARG A 85 21.04 -4.41 -9.21
N ILE A 86 20.87 -3.10 -8.99
CA ILE A 86 21.82 -2.07 -9.46
C ILE A 86 23.19 -2.30 -8.84
N ILE A 87 23.27 -2.50 -7.54
CA ILE A 87 24.53 -2.77 -6.82
C ILE A 87 25.21 -4.06 -7.33
N ALA A 88 24.41 -5.08 -7.68
CA ALA A 88 24.91 -6.33 -8.25
C ALA A 88 25.33 -6.20 -9.73
N GLY A 89 25.08 -5.07 -10.38
CA GLY A 89 25.41 -4.84 -11.80
C GLY A 89 24.45 -5.51 -12.77
N GLU A 90 23.24 -5.86 -12.34
CA GLU A 90 22.21 -6.52 -13.19
C GLU A 90 21.47 -5.54 -14.09
N GLY A 91 21.61 -4.24 -13.85
CA GLY A 91 20.95 -3.19 -14.60
C GLY A 91 21.08 -1.83 -13.94
N GLN A 92 20.52 -0.79 -14.56
CA GLN A 92 20.70 0.58 -14.11
C GLN A 92 19.42 1.35 -13.81
N VAL A 93 18.25 0.92 -14.33
CA VAL A 93 16.98 1.65 -14.19
C VAL A 93 15.84 0.69 -13.91
N TYR A 94 15.20 0.86 -12.79
CA TYR A 94 14.06 0.08 -12.34
C TYR A 94 12.91 0.99 -11.91
N VAL A 95 11.68 0.49 -12.02
CA VAL A 95 10.55 1.08 -11.32
C VAL A 95 10.17 0.18 -10.15
N ALA A 96 10.16 0.74 -8.96
CA ALA A 96 9.74 0.07 -7.73
C ALA A 96 8.44 0.71 -7.21
N GLY A 97 7.53 -0.11 -6.70
CA GLY A 97 6.26 0.41 -6.20
C GLY A 97 5.44 -0.64 -5.48
N GLY A 98 4.18 -0.30 -5.26
CA GLY A 98 3.20 -1.21 -4.69
C GLY A 98 1.78 -0.84 -5.11
N VAL A 99 0.89 -1.82 -5.06
CA VAL A 99 -0.52 -1.66 -5.41
C VAL A 99 -1.38 -2.56 -4.53
N GLU A 100 -2.51 -2.04 -4.10
CA GLU A 100 -3.54 -2.82 -3.44
C GLU A 100 -4.93 -2.38 -3.92
N SER A 101 -5.82 -3.33 -4.16
CA SER A 101 -7.24 -3.10 -4.42
C SER A 101 -8.06 -3.93 -3.44
N ILE A 102 -8.10 -3.47 -2.19
CA ILE A 102 -8.79 -4.15 -1.09
C ILE A 102 -10.28 -4.30 -1.40
N SER A 103 -10.89 -3.24 -1.95
CA SER A 103 -12.32 -3.23 -2.30
C SER A 103 -12.71 -4.30 -3.32
N CYS A 104 -11.82 -4.62 -4.26
CA CYS A 104 -12.08 -5.60 -5.32
C CYS A 104 -11.61 -7.03 -4.98
N VAL A 105 -10.83 -7.23 -3.91
CA VAL A 105 -10.16 -8.51 -3.63
C VAL A 105 -10.54 -9.10 -2.30
N GLN A 106 -10.60 -8.32 -1.22
CA GLN A 106 -10.61 -8.86 0.15
C GLN A 106 -11.79 -9.79 0.46
N GLN A 107 -12.96 -9.52 -0.09
CA GLN A 107 -14.15 -10.35 0.17
C GLN A 107 -14.29 -11.53 -0.79
N GLU A 108 -13.50 -11.55 -1.86
CA GLU A 108 -13.54 -12.58 -2.92
C GLU A 108 -12.27 -13.45 -2.92
N MET A 109 -11.47 -13.36 -1.85
CA MET A 109 -10.24 -14.14 -1.72
C MET A 109 -10.53 -15.64 -1.74
N ASN A 110 -9.70 -16.40 -2.44
CA ASN A 110 -9.74 -17.85 -2.36
C ASN A 110 -9.24 -18.34 -1.00
N THR A 111 -10.17 -18.81 -0.18
CA THR A 111 -9.87 -19.36 1.15
C THR A 111 -9.77 -20.90 1.16
N HIS A 112 -9.94 -21.54 -0.01
CA HIS A 112 -9.81 -22.99 -0.10
C HIS A 112 -8.39 -23.43 0.25
N MET A 113 -8.26 -24.29 1.26
CA MET A 113 -6.99 -24.77 1.80
C MET A 113 -5.99 -23.65 2.22
N LEU A 114 -6.49 -22.49 2.62
CA LEU A 114 -5.66 -21.37 3.06
C LEU A 114 -4.80 -21.74 4.27
N GLN A 115 -5.30 -22.60 5.14
CA GLN A 115 -4.59 -23.04 6.34
C GLN A 115 -4.03 -24.44 6.17
N ASP A 116 -2.72 -24.60 6.41
CA ASP A 116 -2.12 -25.90 6.65
C ASP A 116 -2.47 -26.36 8.07
N LEU A 117 -3.17 -27.48 8.19
CA LEU A 117 -3.67 -27.99 9.47
C LEU A 117 -2.55 -28.40 10.44
N ALA A 118 -1.42 -28.90 9.93
CA ALA A 118 -0.28 -29.27 10.76
C ALA A 118 0.41 -28.00 11.31
N LEU A 119 0.59 -26.99 10.48
CA LEU A 119 1.14 -25.70 10.90
C LEU A 119 0.19 -24.97 11.86
N ALA A 120 -1.12 -24.97 11.59
CA ALA A 120 -2.12 -24.40 12.49
C ALA A 120 -2.13 -25.05 13.89
N LYS A 121 -1.86 -26.36 13.95
CA LYS A 121 -1.70 -27.08 15.22
C LYS A 121 -0.39 -26.72 15.93
N MET A 122 0.69 -26.52 15.18
CA MET A 122 2.02 -26.23 15.72
C MET A 122 2.18 -24.76 16.13
N LYS A 123 1.63 -23.85 15.33
CA LYS A 123 1.78 -22.39 15.48
C LYS A 123 0.50 -21.67 15.00
N PRO A 124 -0.59 -21.75 15.79
CA PRO A 124 -1.90 -21.23 15.36
C PRO A 124 -1.89 -19.73 15.09
N GLU A 125 -1.01 -18.98 15.74
CA GLU A 125 -0.89 -17.54 15.64
C GLU A 125 -0.49 -17.05 14.24
N ILE A 126 0.09 -17.91 13.40
CA ILE A 126 0.43 -17.55 12.01
C ILE A 126 -0.81 -17.23 11.16
N TYR A 127 -1.98 -17.74 11.57
CA TYR A 127 -3.27 -17.50 10.91
C TYR A 127 -4.14 -16.49 11.62
N TRP A 128 -3.64 -15.84 12.67
CA TRP A 128 -4.36 -14.78 13.35
C TRP A 128 -4.51 -13.56 12.42
N ASN A 129 -5.67 -12.92 12.51
CA ASN A 129 -5.84 -11.65 11.84
C ASN A 129 -5.14 -10.51 12.60
N MET A 130 -4.97 -9.35 11.94
CA MET A 130 -4.27 -8.20 12.51
C MET A 130 -4.92 -7.66 13.79
N LEU A 131 -6.24 -7.83 13.99
CA LEU A 131 -6.91 -7.41 15.22
C LEU A 131 -6.43 -8.27 16.40
N GLN A 132 -6.32 -9.59 16.20
CA GLN A 132 -5.85 -10.52 17.25
C GLN A 132 -4.39 -10.23 17.64
N THR A 133 -3.51 -10.02 16.67
CA THR A 133 -2.11 -9.70 16.93
C THR A 133 -1.96 -8.33 17.59
N ALA A 134 -2.75 -7.33 17.19
CA ALA A 134 -2.75 -6.01 17.81
C ALA A 134 -3.23 -6.04 19.28
N GLU A 135 -4.29 -6.81 19.57
CA GLU A 135 -4.74 -7.02 20.96
C GLU A 135 -3.67 -7.72 21.79
N GLN A 136 -2.95 -8.69 21.22
CA GLN A 136 -1.87 -9.38 21.90
C GLN A 136 -0.69 -8.44 22.21
N VAL A 137 -0.29 -7.61 21.26
CA VAL A 137 0.74 -6.57 21.47
C VAL A 137 0.29 -5.60 22.58
N ALA A 138 -0.94 -5.11 22.49
CA ALA A 138 -1.50 -4.22 23.52
C ALA A 138 -1.43 -4.82 24.91
N LYS A 139 -1.85 -6.08 25.06
CA LYS A 139 -1.82 -6.83 26.32
C LYS A 139 -0.38 -7.06 26.82
N ARG A 140 0.51 -7.51 25.94
CA ARG A 140 1.90 -7.86 26.29
C ARG A 140 2.70 -6.63 26.72
N TYR A 141 2.55 -5.53 26.02
CA TYR A 141 3.24 -4.27 26.32
C TYR A 141 2.45 -3.32 27.20
N LYS A 142 1.28 -3.74 27.71
CA LYS A 142 0.43 -2.97 28.61
C LYS A 142 0.04 -1.60 28.05
N ILE A 143 -0.33 -1.58 26.76
CA ILE A 143 -0.78 -0.35 26.08
C ILE A 143 -2.29 -0.24 26.24
N GLY A 144 -2.74 0.78 26.99
CA GLY A 144 -4.15 1.02 27.25
C GLY A 144 -4.87 1.69 26.07
N ARG A 145 -6.20 1.63 26.10
CA ARG A 145 -7.10 2.23 25.12
C ARG A 145 -6.86 3.73 24.97
N ASP A 146 -6.71 4.45 26.08
CA ASP A 146 -6.52 5.90 26.06
C ASP A 146 -5.28 6.29 25.26
N ARG A 147 -4.17 5.57 25.46
CA ARG A 147 -2.92 5.81 24.73
C ARG A 147 -3.05 5.56 23.22
N MET A 148 -3.82 4.55 22.84
CA MET A 148 -4.08 4.24 21.44
C MET A 148 -4.96 5.31 20.79
N ASP A 149 -5.99 5.78 21.49
CA ASP A 149 -6.90 6.82 21.00
C ASP A 149 -6.19 8.18 20.88
N GLU A 150 -5.33 8.54 21.83
CA GLU A 150 -4.44 9.71 21.74
C GLU A 150 -3.57 9.65 20.49
N TYR A 151 -2.94 8.50 20.22
CA TYR A 151 -2.10 8.31 19.04
C TYR A 151 -2.91 8.35 17.75
N GLY A 152 -4.07 7.68 17.72
CA GLY A 152 -4.97 7.67 16.56
C GLY A 152 -5.47 9.07 16.19
N ALA A 153 -5.90 9.85 17.19
CA ALA A 153 -6.32 11.23 16.98
C ALA A 153 -5.16 12.11 16.49
N ALA A 154 -3.99 12.01 17.11
CA ALA A 154 -2.80 12.76 16.71
C ALA A 154 -2.36 12.41 15.27
N SER A 155 -2.48 11.14 14.86
CA SER A 155 -2.18 10.68 13.49
C SER A 155 -3.10 11.37 12.47
N GLN A 156 -4.41 11.39 12.70
CA GLN A 156 -5.36 12.06 11.82
C GLN A 156 -5.13 13.58 11.77
N GLN A 157 -4.90 14.22 12.90
CA GLN A 157 -4.62 15.65 12.96
C GLN A 157 -3.36 16.03 12.18
N LYS A 158 -2.28 15.25 12.32
CA LYS A 158 -1.04 15.46 11.55
C LYS A 158 -1.26 15.29 10.05
N ALA A 159 -1.98 14.25 9.64
CA ALA A 159 -2.26 13.97 8.23
C ALA A 159 -3.14 15.09 7.60
N CYS A 160 -4.19 15.51 8.30
CA CYS A 160 -5.05 16.62 7.84
C CYS A 160 -4.28 17.94 7.74
N ALA A 161 -3.44 18.25 8.75
CA ALA A 161 -2.61 19.46 8.73
C ALA A 161 -1.57 19.43 7.58
N ALA A 162 -0.96 18.28 7.31
CA ALA A 162 -0.03 18.11 6.21
C ALA A 162 -0.72 18.29 4.85
N ALA A 163 -1.90 17.70 4.68
CA ALA A 163 -2.71 17.86 3.47
C ALA A 163 -3.14 19.32 3.26
N ALA A 164 -3.63 19.99 4.31
CA ALA A 164 -4.01 21.40 4.25
C ALA A 164 -2.83 22.34 3.92
N ALA A 165 -1.62 21.95 4.30
CA ALA A 165 -0.37 22.66 3.97
C ALA A 165 0.21 22.27 2.58
N GLY A 166 -0.49 21.50 1.76
CA GLY A 166 -0.06 21.08 0.43
C GLY A 166 1.15 20.15 0.39
N LYS A 167 1.46 19.47 1.49
CA LYS A 167 2.68 18.64 1.58
C LYS A 167 2.65 17.37 0.71
N PHE A 168 1.48 17.00 0.22
CA PHE A 168 1.30 15.84 -0.66
C PHE A 168 1.08 16.21 -2.13
N ASP A 169 1.01 17.49 -2.47
CA ASP A 169 0.66 17.97 -3.82
C ASP A 169 1.66 17.50 -4.87
N ASP A 170 2.95 17.43 -4.52
CA ASP A 170 4.00 16.94 -5.41
C ASP A 170 4.00 15.42 -5.59
N GLU A 171 3.38 14.68 -4.66
CA GLU A 171 3.31 13.23 -4.70
C GLU A 171 2.06 12.73 -5.43
N ILE A 172 0.92 13.37 -5.20
CA ILE A 172 -0.37 12.93 -5.72
C ILE A 172 -0.42 13.13 -7.25
N ALA A 173 -0.84 12.07 -7.94
CA ALA A 173 -1.19 12.10 -9.36
C ALA A 173 -2.71 11.89 -9.48
N PRO A 174 -3.50 12.95 -9.77
CA PRO A 174 -4.95 12.83 -9.88
C PRO A 174 -5.36 11.82 -10.96
N ILE A 175 -6.37 11.00 -10.66
CA ILE A 175 -6.88 9.99 -11.58
C ILE A 175 -8.40 10.05 -11.66
N THR A 176 -8.94 9.89 -12.87
CA THR A 176 -10.39 9.73 -13.08
C THR A 176 -10.73 8.27 -13.26
N VAL A 177 -11.64 7.77 -12.43
CA VAL A 177 -12.08 6.37 -12.40
C VAL A 177 -13.60 6.25 -12.38
N THR A 178 -14.08 5.06 -12.73
CA THR A 178 -15.49 4.70 -12.50
C THR A 178 -15.66 4.17 -11.09
N ALA A 179 -16.49 4.81 -10.29
CA ALA A 179 -16.82 4.38 -8.93
C ALA A 179 -18.27 3.91 -8.82
N GLY A 180 -18.52 2.85 -8.05
CA GLY A 180 -19.84 2.45 -7.62
C GLY A 180 -20.30 3.35 -6.45
N VAL A 181 -21.43 4.01 -6.62
CA VAL A 181 -22.01 4.91 -5.61
C VAL A 181 -23.47 4.56 -5.37
N TYR A 182 -23.94 4.76 -4.16
CA TYR A 182 -25.34 4.57 -3.83
C TYR A 182 -26.11 5.88 -4.08
N ASP A 183 -27.08 5.81 -4.97
CA ASP A 183 -28.06 6.87 -5.22
C ASP A 183 -29.33 6.54 -4.45
N LYS A 184 -29.92 7.52 -3.77
CA LYS A 184 -31.11 7.32 -2.93
C LYS A 184 -32.36 6.91 -3.73
N THR A 185 -32.41 7.26 -5.01
CA THR A 185 -33.55 7.00 -5.89
C THR A 185 -33.33 5.78 -6.78
N MET A 186 -32.11 5.65 -7.34
CA MET A 186 -31.77 4.62 -8.33
C MET A 186 -31.04 3.42 -7.76
N GLY A 187 -30.68 3.44 -6.47
CA GLY A 187 -29.89 2.39 -5.85
C GLY A 187 -28.39 2.47 -6.20
N LEU A 188 -27.76 1.34 -6.47
CA LEU A 188 -26.35 1.29 -6.86
C LEU A 188 -26.18 1.72 -8.32
N ILE A 189 -25.44 2.80 -8.52
CA ILE A 189 -25.11 3.33 -9.85
C ILE A 189 -23.59 3.52 -9.99
N THR A 190 -23.11 3.75 -11.21
CA THR A 190 -21.72 4.10 -11.47
C THR A 190 -21.58 5.57 -11.85
N LYS A 191 -20.49 6.19 -11.39
CA LYS A 191 -20.12 7.57 -11.75
C LYS A 191 -18.64 7.69 -12.09
N GLN A 192 -18.31 8.61 -12.99
CA GLN A 192 -16.92 9.05 -13.16
C GLN A 192 -16.55 9.97 -12.00
N VAL A 193 -15.46 9.68 -11.32
CA VAL A 193 -14.95 10.44 -10.19
C VAL A 193 -13.47 10.75 -10.41
N THR A 194 -13.08 12.02 -10.27
CA THR A 194 -11.66 12.37 -10.23
C THR A 194 -11.20 12.42 -8.78
N VAL A 195 -10.24 11.55 -8.45
CA VAL A 195 -9.62 11.47 -7.13
C VAL A 195 -8.30 12.23 -7.18
N SER A 196 -8.20 13.27 -6.37
CA SER A 196 -7.03 14.16 -6.28
C SER A 196 -6.50 14.34 -4.87
N ARG A 197 -7.03 13.58 -3.91
CA ARG A 197 -6.60 13.58 -2.50
C ARG A 197 -6.94 12.25 -1.84
N ASP A 198 -6.26 11.95 -0.74
CA ASP A 198 -6.61 10.79 0.09
C ASP A 198 -7.99 10.94 0.71
N GLU A 199 -8.86 9.95 0.48
CA GLU A 199 -10.24 9.95 1.00
C GLU A 199 -10.31 9.47 2.47
N GLY A 200 -9.21 8.98 3.01
CA GLY A 200 -9.11 8.49 4.38
C GLY A 200 -8.93 9.55 5.46
N LEU A 201 -8.65 10.79 5.07
CA LEU A 201 -8.47 11.90 5.99
C LEU A 201 -9.81 12.27 6.67
N ARG A 202 -9.80 12.41 7.99
CA ARG A 202 -10.97 12.73 8.81
C ARG A 202 -10.71 13.99 9.61
N GLU A 203 -11.05 15.11 9.01
CA GLU A 203 -10.99 16.42 9.67
C GLU A 203 -11.83 16.44 10.95
N GLY A 204 -11.34 17.15 11.96
CA GLY A 204 -12.04 17.25 13.24
C GLY A 204 -11.96 16.01 14.15
N THR A 205 -11.11 15.04 13.86
CA THR A 205 -10.88 13.90 14.74
C THR A 205 -10.28 14.35 16.08
N THR A 206 -10.93 13.98 17.19
CA THR A 206 -10.47 14.25 18.56
C THR A 206 -10.41 12.95 19.36
N VAL A 207 -9.70 12.96 20.48
CA VAL A 207 -9.62 11.81 21.38
C VAL A 207 -11.01 11.44 21.90
N GLU A 208 -11.79 12.46 22.33
CA GLU A 208 -13.16 12.27 22.83
C GLU A 208 -14.07 11.66 21.74
N GLY A 209 -13.91 12.10 20.48
CA GLY A 209 -14.70 11.61 19.36
C GLY A 209 -14.47 10.13 19.05
N ILE A 210 -13.25 9.63 19.25
CA ILE A 210 -12.90 8.23 18.95
C ILE A 210 -12.96 7.31 20.19
N SER A 211 -12.86 7.84 21.41
CA SER A 211 -12.89 7.04 22.64
C SER A 211 -14.19 6.25 22.82
N GLY A 212 -15.32 6.82 22.36
CA GLY A 212 -16.62 6.16 22.36
C GLY A 212 -16.83 5.09 21.29
N VAL A 213 -15.88 4.91 20.35
CA VAL A 213 -16.00 3.89 19.30
C VAL A 213 -15.80 2.51 19.91
N ARG A 214 -16.80 1.62 19.70
CA ARG A 214 -16.76 0.26 20.27
C ARG A 214 -15.53 -0.51 19.75
N PRO A 215 -14.94 -1.38 20.59
CA PRO A 215 -13.90 -2.30 20.15
C PRO A 215 -14.37 -3.22 19.01
N ALA A 216 -13.44 -3.58 18.12
CA ALA A 216 -13.70 -4.50 17.02
C ALA A 216 -13.90 -5.94 17.50
N LEU A 217 -13.21 -6.34 18.57
CA LEU A 217 -13.39 -7.63 19.22
C LEU A 217 -14.06 -7.45 20.58
N PRO A 218 -14.92 -8.37 21.02
CA PRO A 218 -15.56 -8.31 22.32
C PRO A 218 -14.52 -8.23 23.46
N GLY A 219 -14.62 -7.21 24.30
CA GLY A 219 -13.67 -6.99 25.41
C GLY A 219 -12.27 -6.51 24.98
N GLY A 220 -12.07 -6.20 23.71
CA GLY A 220 -10.81 -5.70 23.17
C GLY A 220 -10.61 -4.19 23.36
N LEU A 221 -9.48 -3.71 22.91
CA LEU A 221 -9.06 -2.30 22.95
C LEU A 221 -9.00 -1.65 21.56
N ILE A 222 -8.78 -2.47 20.52
CA ILE A 222 -8.64 -1.99 19.14
C ILE A 222 -10.01 -1.64 18.56
N SER A 223 -10.13 -0.46 17.98
CA SER A 223 -11.36 0.05 17.38
C SER A 223 -11.10 0.75 16.06
N ALA A 224 -12.15 1.08 15.31
CA ALA A 224 -12.02 1.86 14.09
C ALA A 224 -11.44 3.27 14.29
N GLY A 225 -11.42 3.77 15.53
CA GLY A 225 -10.83 5.07 15.89
C GLY A 225 -9.30 5.03 16.03
N ASN A 226 -8.75 3.88 16.43
CA ASN A 226 -7.32 3.71 16.68
C ASN A 226 -6.63 2.68 15.77
N ALA A 227 -7.35 2.11 14.81
CA ALA A 227 -6.81 1.19 13.80
C ALA A 227 -6.56 1.90 12.47
N SER A 228 -5.63 1.35 11.69
CA SER A 228 -5.42 1.77 10.29
C SER A 228 -6.62 1.45 9.42
N GLN A 229 -6.81 2.23 8.38
CA GLN A 229 -7.86 2.00 7.38
C GLN A 229 -7.41 0.97 6.34
N PHE A 230 -8.37 0.24 5.77
CA PHE A 230 -8.17 -0.52 4.55
C PHE A 230 -8.26 0.45 3.36
N SER A 231 -7.22 0.49 2.54
CA SER A 231 -7.14 1.46 1.45
C SER A 231 -6.84 0.79 0.11
N ASP A 232 -7.49 1.28 -0.93
CA ASP A 232 -7.13 1.00 -2.31
C ASP A 232 -6.14 2.07 -2.77
N GLY A 233 -5.10 1.68 -3.50
CA GLY A 233 -4.13 2.66 -3.98
C GLY A 233 -2.91 2.04 -4.63
N ALA A 234 -2.06 2.90 -5.18
CA ALA A 234 -0.77 2.54 -5.73
C ALA A 234 0.23 3.69 -5.58
N GLY A 235 1.50 3.33 -5.43
CA GLY A 235 2.61 4.25 -5.44
C GLY A 235 3.80 3.67 -6.20
N ALA A 236 4.62 4.53 -6.81
CA ALA A 236 5.79 4.11 -7.55
C ALA A 236 6.90 5.16 -7.49
N CYS A 237 8.14 4.70 -7.60
CA CYS A 237 9.31 5.54 -7.81
C CYS A 237 10.28 4.89 -8.80
N VAL A 238 11.09 5.72 -9.46
CA VAL A 238 12.22 5.25 -10.26
C VAL A 238 13.42 5.07 -9.34
N VAL A 239 14.07 3.92 -9.44
CA VAL A 239 15.33 3.61 -8.76
C VAL A 239 16.39 3.42 -9.83
N MET A 240 17.47 4.22 -9.76
CA MET A 240 18.45 4.26 -10.83
C MET A 240 19.87 4.34 -10.28
N ASP A 241 20.82 3.92 -11.10
CA ASP A 241 22.24 4.05 -10.81
C ASP A 241 22.63 5.53 -10.66
N GLU A 242 23.42 5.85 -9.62
CA GLU A 242 23.80 7.22 -9.29
C GLU A 242 24.62 7.87 -10.40
N ALA A 243 25.59 7.16 -10.97
CA ALA A 243 26.42 7.69 -12.04
C ALA A 243 25.62 7.95 -13.33
N LEU A 244 24.62 7.11 -13.60
CA LEU A 244 23.71 7.33 -14.72
C LEU A 244 22.81 8.56 -14.47
N ALA A 245 22.29 8.74 -13.25
CA ALA A 245 21.49 9.90 -12.90
C ALA A 245 22.29 11.19 -13.05
N GLU A 246 23.53 11.22 -12.56
CA GLU A 246 24.47 12.35 -12.73
C GLU A 246 24.75 12.66 -14.21
N LYS A 247 25.06 11.63 -14.99
CA LYS A 247 25.30 11.77 -16.44
C LYS A 247 24.09 12.36 -17.18
N LYS A 248 22.89 12.06 -16.74
CA LYS A 248 21.62 12.59 -17.29
C LYS A 248 21.24 13.96 -16.70
N GLY A 249 21.96 14.47 -15.72
CA GLY A 249 21.63 15.71 -15.02
C GLY A 249 20.35 15.61 -14.17
N LEU A 250 19.95 14.41 -13.78
CA LEU A 250 18.79 14.17 -12.93
C LEU A 250 19.13 14.40 -11.46
N LYS A 251 18.23 15.04 -10.72
CA LYS A 251 18.41 15.30 -9.29
C LYS A 251 17.74 14.19 -8.48
N PRO A 252 18.50 13.35 -7.74
CA PRO A 252 17.92 12.35 -6.88
C PRO A 252 17.08 12.96 -5.76
N LEU A 253 15.93 12.35 -5.43
CA LEU A 253 15.12 12.69 -4.27
C LEU A 253 15.69 12.10 -2.97
N GLY A 254 16.45 11.01 -3.09
CA GLY A 254 17.08 10.32 -1.97
C GLY A 254 18.06 9.26 -2.46
N ARG A 255 18.81 8.67 -1.51
CA ARG A 255 19.75 7.58 -1.77
C ARG A 255 19.34 6.36 -0.94
N PHE A 256 19.38 5.18 -1.55
CA PHE A 256 19.24 3.93 -0.82
C PHE A 256 20.50 3.68 0.04
N LEU A 257 20.31 3.54 1.34
CA LEU A 257 21.40 3.31 2.28
C LEU A 257 21.52 1.87 2.73
N GLY A 258 20.37 1.18 2.83
CA GLY A 258 20.33 -0.20 3.28
C GLY A 258 18.92 -0.67 3.58
N PHE A 259 18.80 -1.98 3.75
CA PHE A 259 17.55 -2.67 4.08
C PHE A 259 17.85 -3.91 4.91
N ALA A 260 17.07 -4.15 5.94
CA ALA A 260 17.18 -5.32 6.77
C ALA A 260 15.79 -5.89 7.05
N VAL A 261 15.72 -7.20 7.19
CA VAL A 261 14.52 -7.93 7.61
C VAL A 261 14.85 -8.89 8.73
N ALA A 262 13.91 -9.11 9.63
CA ALA A 262 14.00 -10.11 10.68
C ALA A 262 12.66 -10.79 10.89
N GLY A 263 12.67 -12.05 11.27
CA GLY A 263 11.48 -12.76 11.71
C GLY A 263 11.15 -12.39 13.17
N CYS A 264 9.86 -12.33 13.48
CA CYS A 264 9.36 -12.20 14.84
C CYS A 264 8.32 -13.28 15.13
N GLU A 265 7.93 -13.41 16.38
CA GLU A 265 6.84 -14.31 16.75
C GLU A 265 5.53 -13.87 16.06
N PRO A 266 4.77 -14.79 15.45
CA PRO A 266 3.56 -14.43 14.70
C PRO A 266 2.52 -13.67 15.52
N ASP A 267 2.40 -13.97 16.82
CA ASP A 267 1.46 -13.29 17.72
C ASP A 267 1.83 -11.82 18.00
N GLU A 268 3.07 -11.42 17.70
CA GLU A 268 3.59 -10.06 17.79
C GLU A 268 3.83 -9.41 16.41
N MET A 269 3.19 -9.89 15.37
CA MET A 269 3.38 -9.39 14.00
C MET A 269 3.38 -7.85 13.91
N GLY A 270 2.60 -7.17 14.74
CA GLY A 270 2.49 -5.71 14.71
C GLY A 270 3.75 -4.92 15.11
N ILE A 271 4.78 -5.57 15.66
CA ILE A 271 6.07 -4.94 16.01
C ILE A 271 7.20 -5.32 15.06
N GLY A 272 6.93 -6.21 14.10
CA GLY A 272 7.91 -6.70 13.12
C GLY A 272 8.26 -5.72 12.01
#